data_f120aa48402bd5706c65ec9b61963cdd
#
_entry.id   f120aa48402bd5706c65ec9b61963cdd
#
_cell.length_a   1.000
_cell.length_b   1.000
_cell.length_c   1.000
_cell.angle_alpha   90.00
_cell.angle_beta   90.00
_cell.angle_gamma   90.00
#
_symmetry.space_group_name_H-M   'P 1'
#
loop_
_entity.id
_entity.type
_entity.pdbx_description
1 polymer ?
#
loop_
_entity_poly.entity_id
_entity_poly.type
_entity_poly.pdbx_seq_one_letter_code
_entity_poly.pdbx_strand_id
1 'polypeptide(L)'
;MTLSCTRALTAALILTSALLGACTSAPAEQAPHRAAPTVAGPEPAPQRPHVPPWAQPQLAPDPAGLIDGLVADERALRDPAAGDDVVAAAARRQQAAYRVLGRHPEWDPIAHARIPAPLREVYDRNVDARRQLEAMSRGPGKPTLPAWHVNPPTALAELRAHYGEAERNSGVGWNYLAAINFVETAFGRIRGVSTAGAQGPMQFLPSTFAMYGRGDIWSPRDAVLAAGRFLAAHGFARNRDAALFRYNNSWQYVRAVNQYAALIAAHPAAFEGFHRWDVYYRSAAGDVVLPVGYRADHPIAVEEYVARYPQ
;
A
#
# COMPACT_ATOMS: atom_id res chain seq x y z
N MET A 1 -53.36 12.82 -19.82
CA MET A 1 -53.86 12.96 -18.45
C MET A 1 -52.62 13.25 -17.61
N THR A 2 -52.21 14.53 -17.52
CA THR A 2 -52.48 15.53 -16.46
C THR A 2 -52.37 14.94 -15.05
N LEU A 3 -51.47 15.32 -14.19
CA LEU A 3 -51.37 16.59 -13.50
C LEU A 3 -50.02 16.76 -12.74
N SER A 4 -49.53 17.95 -12.91
CA SER A 4 -48.49 18.67 -12.16
C SER A 4 -48.94 18.95 -10.72
N CYS A 5 -48.04 19.03 -9.76
CA CYS A 5 -48.20 19.87 -8.58
C CYS A 5 -46.86 20.31 -7.97
N THR A 6 -46.49 21.51 -8.30
CA THR A 6 -45.51 22.40 -7.65
C THR A 6 -46.04 22.92 -6.32
N ARG A 7 -45.22 22.98 -5.28
CA ARG A 7 -45.42 23.93 -4.17
C ARG A 7 -44.07 24.46 -3.68
N ALA A 8 -43.86 25.74 -3.95
CA ALA A 8 -42.91 26.63 -3.29
C ALA A 8 -43.50 27.14 -1.96
N LEU A 9 -42.68 27.35 -0.97
CA LEU A 9 -42.99 28.20 0.19
C LEU A 9 -41.81 29.08 0.53
N THR A 10 -42.13 30.34 0.60
CA THR A 10 -41.32 31.54 0.73
C THR A 10 -40.91 31.85 2.16
N ALA A 11 -39.85 32.65 2.25
CA ALA A 11 -39.19 33.25 3.40
C ALA A 11 -40.10 34.21 4.22
N ALA A 12 -39.73 34.39 5.51
CA ALA A 12 -40.11 35.57 6.27
C ALA A 12 -38.93 36.05 7.10
N LEU A 13 -38.46 37.23 6.76
CA LEU A 13 -37.52 38.08 7.52
C LEU A 13 -38.31 38.82 8.62
N ILE A 14 -37.81 38.88 9.85
CA ILE A 14 -38.27 39.79 10.89
C ILE A 14 -37.05 40.57 11.42
N LEU A 15 -37.01 41.85 11.09
CA LEU A 15 -36.20 42.89 11.73
C LEU A 15 -36.94 43.39 12.98
N THR A 16 -36.25 43.52 14.10
CA THR A 16 -36.69 44.39 15.21
C THR A 16 -35.52 45.25 15.71
N SER A 17 -35.70 46.54 15.52
CA SER A 17 -34.88 47.62 16.09
C SER A 17 -35.43 48.02 17.48
N ALA A 18 -34.57 48.32 18.43
CA ALA A 18 -34.88 49.12 19.64
C ALA A 18 -33.60 49.70 20.23
N LEU A 19 -33.41 50.96 20.08
CA LEU A 19 -33.50 52.09 21.00
C LEU A 19 -32.38 52.22 22.08
N LEU A 20 -31.65 53.32 21.92
CA LEU A 20 -30.64 53.92 22.81
C LEU A 20 -31.26 54.30 24.16
N GLY A 21 -30.52 54.01 25.23
CA GLY A 21 -30.66 54.65 26.54
C GLY A 21 -29.29 54.95 27.08
N ALA A 22 -28.93 56.25 27.06
CA ALA A 22 -27.69 56.77 27.69
C ALA A 22 -27.95 56.96 29.19
N CYS A 23 -27.12 56.33 30.03
CA CYS A 23 -26.95 56.70 31.43
C CYS A 23 -25.50 56.93 31.74
N THR A 24 -25.14 58.16 32.03
CA THR A 24 -23.87 58.61 32.55
C THR A 24 -23.71 58.14 33.99
N SER A 25 -22.64 57.43 34.31
CA SER A 25 -22.23 57.11 35.67
C SER A 25 -20.73 57.40 35.83
N ALA A 26 -20.39 58.06 36.94
CA ALA A 26 -19.10 58.56 37.36
C ALA A 26 -18.03 57.45 37.50
N PRO A 27 -16.72 57.84 37.45
CA PRO A 27 -15.63 56.86 37.51
C PRO A 27 -15.44 56.30 38.90
N ALA A 28 -15.52 54.99 39.06
CA ALA A 28 -15.12 54.27 40.28
C ALA A 28 -13.61 53.97 40.19
N GLU A 29 -12.92 54.29 41.26
CA GLU A 29 -11.51 54.04 41.53
C GLU A 29 -11.21 52.51 41.45
N GLN A 30 -10.34 52.14 40.52
CA GLN A 30 -9.94 50.76 40.29
C GLN A 30 -8.89 50.33 41.31
N ALA A 31 -9.20 49.40 42.18
CA ALA A 31 -8.24 48.65 42.98
C ALA A 31 -7.30 47.81 42.09
N PRO A 32 -6.03 47.57 42.49
CA PRO A 32 -5.06 46.87 41.67
C PRO A 32 -5.48 45.40 41.45
N HIS A 33 -5.72 45.04 40.20
CA HIS A 33 -5.97 43.66 39.84
C HIS A 33 -4.71 42.80 40.04
N ARG A 34 -4.81 41.89 41.05
CA ARG A 34 -3.83 40.84 41.22
C ARG A 34 -3.94 39.91 40.02
N ALA A 35 -2.88 39.86 39.19
CA ALA A 35 -2.80 38.98 38.04
C ALA A 35 -3.05 37.51 38.48
N ALA A 36 -4.01 36.87 37.88
CA ALA A 36 -4.25 35.44 38.05
C ALA A 36 -3.04 34.66 37.50
N PRO A 37 -2.62 33.55 38.11
CA PRO A 37 -1.55 32.74 37.58
C PRO A 37 -1.97 32.22 36.22
N THR A 38 -1.15 32.52 35.20
CA THR A 38 -1.29 31.95 33.85
C THR A 38 -1.06 30.44 33.98
N VAL A 39 -2.11 29.66 33.87
CA VAL A 39 -2.00 28.20 33.74
C VAL A 39 -1.35 27.99 32.36
N ALA A 40 -0.10 27.52 32.38
CA ALA A 40 0.57 27.07 31.15
C ALA A 40 -0.31 25.99 30.51
N GLY A 41 -0.76 26.23 29.29
CA GLY A 41 -1.47 25.21 28.52
C GLY A 41 -0.60 23.95 28.39
N PRO A 42 -1.20 22.78 28.15
CA PRO A 42 -0.43 21.56 27.97
C PRO A 42 0.63 21.78 26.87
N GLU A 43 1.87 21.45 27.20
CA GLU A 43 2.98 21.50 26.27
C GLU A 43 2.60 20.66 25.02
N PRO A 44 2.75 21.19 23.79
CA PRO A 44 2.41 20.44 22.59
C PRO A 44 3.21 19.14 22.59
N ALA A 45 2.53 18.03 22.45
CA ALA A 45 3.14 16.70 22.38
C ALA A 45 4.27 16.73 21.30
N PRO A 46 5.44 16.11 21.58
CA PRO A 46 6.56 16.13 20.66
C PRO A 46 6.09 15.61 19.30
N GLN A 47 6.16 16.44 18.29
CA GLN A 47 5.83 16.07 16.91
C GLN A 47 6.79 14.96 16.48
N ARG A 48 6.25 13.77 16.16
CA ARG A 48 7.07 12.70 15.60
C ARG A 48 7.75 13.20 14.33
N PRO A 49 9.03 12.89 14.11
CA PRO A 49 9.73 13.29 12.90
C PRO A 49 8.93 12.84 11.68
N HIS A 50 8.56 13.76 10.83
CA HIS A 50 7.88 13.46 9.56
C HIS A 50 8.87 12.77 8.63
N VAL A 51 8.72 11.45 8.42
CA VAL A 51 9.52 10.70 7.45
C VAL A 51 9.01 11.05 6.05
N PRO A 52 9.86 11.63 5.18
CA PRO A 52 9.46 11.93 3.82
C PRO A 52 8.98 10.67 3.07
N PRO A 53 8.05 10.78 2.12
CA PRO A 53 7.51 9.62 1.42
C PRO A 53 8.54 8.84 0.59
N TRP A 54 9.64 9.48 0.22
CA TRP A 54 10.76 8.84 -0.51
C TRP A 54 11.81 8.20 0.41
N ALA A 55 11.84 8.54 1.71
CA ALA A 55 12.84 8.00 2.63
C ALA A 55 12.42 6.63 3.13
N GLN A 56 13.38 5.72 3.24
CA GLN A 56 13.15 4.41 3.83
C GLN A 56 12.93 4.53 5.35
N PRO A 57 12.07 3.70 5.94
CA PRO A 57 11.91 3.66 7.39
C PRO A 57 13.21 3.26 8.09
N GLN A 58 13.52 3.91 9.19
CA GLN A 58 14.63 3.50 10.05
C GLN A 58 14.25 2.21 10.79
N LEU A 59 15.10 1.21 10.69
CA LEU A 59 14.98 -0.07 11.36
C LEU A 59 16.09 -0.22 12.41
N ALA A 60 15.87 -1.05 13.43
CA ALA A 60 16.92 -1.42 14.35
C ALA A 60 18.07 -2.11 13.59
N PRO A 61 19.34 -1.76 13.89
CA PRO A 61 20.48 -2.30 13.15
C PRO A 61 20.82 -3.75 13.51
N ASP A 62 20.38 -4.21 14.66
CA ASP A 62 20.62 -5.58 15.14
C ASP A 62 19.41 -6.49 14.84
N PRO A 63 19.63 -7.80 14.63
CA PRO A 63 18.56 -8.72 14.26
C PRO A 63 17.45 -8.82 15.30
N ALA A 64 17.79 -8.77 16.60
CA ALA A 64 16.81 -8.93 17.66
C ALA A 64 15.87 -7.73 17.73
N GLY A 65 16.39 -6.51 17.71
CA GLY A 65 15.62 -5.28 17.69
C GLY A 65 14.77 -5.15 16.42
N LEU A 66 15.31 -5.56 15.25
CA LEU A 66 14.57 -5.57 14.00
C LEU A 66 13.36 -6.50 14.05
N ILE A 67 13.53 -7.70 14.61
CA ILE A 67 12.45 -8.68 14.75
C ILE A 67 11.40 -8.21 15.76
N ASP A 68 11.83 -7.62 16.89
CA ASP A 68 10.89 -7.06 17.87
C ASP A 68 10.06 -5.91 17.26
N GLY A 69 10.72 -5.06 16.47
CA GLY A 69 10.05 -4.02 15.69
C GLY A 69 9.03 -4.60 14.72
N LEU A 70 9.40 -5.65 13.97
CA LEU A 70 8.47 -6.33 13.07
C LEU A 70 7.25 -6.91 13.82
N VAL A 71 7.46 -7.53 14.99
CA VAL A 71 6.35 -8.06 15.81
C VAL A 71 5.43 -6.92 16.28
N ALA A 72 5.98 -5.77 16.62
CA ALA A 72 5.18 -4.59 16.99
C ALA A 72 4.37 -4.07 15.81
N ASP A 73 4.96 -4.00 14.61
CA ASP A 73 4.28 -3.58 13.39
C ASP A 73 3.19 -4.57 12.97
N GLU A 74 3.44 -5.88 13.07
CA GLU A 74 2.42 -6.91 12.80
C GLU A 74 1.23 -6.83 13.75
N ARG A 75 1.46 -6.43 15.00
CA ARG A 75 0.37 -6.18 15.97
C ARG A 75 -0.40 -4.91 15.62
N ALA A 76 0.29 -3.82 15.30
CA ALA A 76 -0.34 -2.56 14.92
C ALA A 76 -1.23 -2.71 13.68
N LEU A 77 -0.80 -3.50 12.69
CA LEU A 77 -1.59 -3.80 11.49
C LEU A 77 -2.87 -4.61 11.76
N ARG A 78 -2.96 -5.27 12.92
CA ARG A 78 -4.11 -6.08 13.34
C ARG A 78 -4.96 -5.43 14.43
N ASP A 79 -4.53 -4.29 14.92
CA ASP A 79 -5.26 -3.55 15.95
C ASP A 79 -6.36 -2.68 15.31
N PRO A 80 -7.64 -3.01 15.51
CA PRO A 80 -8.73 -2.21 14.95
C PRO A 80 -8.85 -0.81 15.55
N ALA A 81 -8.18 -0.56 16.69
CA ALA A 81 -8.13 0.75 17.33
C ALA A 81 -6.95 1.62 16.84
N ALA A 82 -6.03 1.06 16.08
CA ALA A 82 -4.89 1.81 15.55
C ALA A 82 -5.34 2.87 14.54
N GLY A 83 -4.86 4.10 14.71
CA GLY A 83 -5.09 5.18 13.74
C GLY A 83 -4.43 4.90 12.39
N ASP A 84 -4.96 5.51 11.33
CA ASP A 84 -4.50 5.27 9.95
C ASP A 84 -3.01 5.60 9.75
N ASP A 85 -2.50 6.65 10.40
CA ASP A 85 -1.09 7.04 10.40
C ASP A 85 -0.19 5.98 11.05
N VAL A 86 -0.65 5.36 12.14
CA VAL A 86 0.06 4.27 12.83
C VAL A 86 0.14 3.04 11.94
N VAL A 87 -0.99 2.66 11.34
CA VAL A 87 -1.09 1.52 10.42
C VAL A 87 -0.23 1.74 9.17
N ALA A 88 -0.27 2.94 8.59
CA ALA A 88 0.56 3.29 7.43
C ALA A 88 2.06 3.22 7.75
N ALA A 89 2.48 3.78 8.88
CA ALA A 89 3.88 3.72 9.32
C ALA A 89 4.33 2.27 9.61
N ALA A 90 3.47 1.48 10.27
CA ALA A 90 3.74 0.06 10.55
C ALA A 90 3.89 -0.75 9.25
N ALA A 91 3.01 -0.55 8.26
CA ALA A 91 3.10 -1.23 6.97
C ALA A 91 4.43 -0.94 6.23
N ARG A 92 4.87 0.32 6.25
CA ARG A 92 6.15 0.71 5.64
C ARG A 92 7.36 0.06 6.34
N ARG A 93 7.39 0.07 7.69
CA ARG A 93 8.46 -0.59 8.45
C ARG A 93 8.42 -2.10 8.29
N GLN A 94 7.24 -2.72 8.34
CA GLN A 94 7.04 -4.14 8.06
C GLN A 94 7.62 -4.53 6.71
N GLN A 95 7.31 -3.79 5.64
CA GLN A 95 7.85 -4.03 4.30
C GLN A 95 9.37 -3.98 4.28
N ALA A 96 9.95 -2.92 4.85
CA ALA A 96 11.39 -2.75 4.92
C ALA A 96 12.05 -3.88 5.72
N ALA A 97 11.46 -4.28 6.86
CA ALA A 97 11.94 -5.39 7.68
C ALA A 97 11.94 -6.72 6.92
N TYR A 98 10.86 -7.07 6.21
CA TYR A 98 10.82 -8.28 5.38
C TYR A 98 11.82 -8.25 4.22
N ARG A 99 12.14 -7.06 3.68
CA ARG A 99 13.19 -6.93 2.66
C ARG A 99 14.57 -7.23 3.23
N VAL A 100 14.87 -6.77 4.44
CA VAL A 100 16.12 -7.08 5.14
C VAL A 100 16.18 -8.57 5.50
N LEU A 101 15.17 -9.09 6.20
CA LEU A 101 15.10 -10.48 6.65
C LEU A 101 15.12 -11.49 5.50
N GLY A 102 14.55 -11.14 4.35
CA GLY A 102 14.63 -11.95 3.14
C GLY A 102 16.07 -12.18 2.67
N ARG A 103 16.97 -11.23 2.93
CA ARG A 103 18.39 -11.30 2.54
C ARG A 103 19.29 -11.90 3.62
N HIS A 104 18.77 -12.12 4.84
CA HIS A 104 19.51 -12.62 5.99
C HIS A 104 18.93 -13.94 6.54
N PRO A 105 19.04 -15.07 5.78
CA PRO A 105 18.52 -16.36 6.23
C PRO A 105 19.18 -16.87 7.52
N GLU A 106 20.39 -16.43 7.80
CA GLU A 106 21.11 -16.74 9.04
C GLU A 106 20.44 -16.17 10.30
N TRP A 107 19.50 -15.23 10.15
CA TRP A 107 18.74 -14.65 11.27
C TRP A 107 17.44 -15.42 11.58
N ASP A 108 17.05 -16.41 10.77
CA ASP A 108 15.81 -17.18 10.98
C ASP A 108 15.74 -17.85 12.37
N PRO A 109 16.82 -18.43 12.93
CA PRO A 109 16.78 -18.99 14.29
C PRO A 109 16.45 -17.93 15.35
N ILE A 110 16.96 -16.70 15.20
CA ILE A 110 16.67 -15.57 16.11
C ILE A 110 15.20 -15.18 15.96
N ALA A 111 14.72 -15.10 14.72
CA ALA A 111 13.33 -14.75 14.41
C ALA A 111 12.34 -15.76 15.00
N HIS A 112 12.56 -17.05 14.78
CA HIS A 112 11.69 -18.11 15.30
C HIS A 112 11.66 -18.18 16.83
N ALA A 113 12.75 -17.81 17.51
CA ALA A 113 12.79 -17.72 18.96
C ALA A 113 12.00 -16.53 19.52
N ARG A 114 11.88 -15.42 18.78
CA ARG A 114 11.28 -14.15 19.24
C ARG A 114 9.85 -13.94 18.75
N ILE A 115 9.51 -14.46 17.57
CA ILE A 115 8.18 -14.26 16.99
C ILE A 115 7.13 -15.12 17.71
N PRO A 116 6.06 -14.53 18.25
CA PRO A 116 4.96 -15.27 18.86
C PRO A 116 4.35 -16.30 17.91
N ALA A 117 3.93 -17.44 18.45
CA ALA A 117 3.38 -18.55 17.66
C ALA A 117 2.31 -18.15 16.63
N PRO A 118 1.34 -17.25 16.93
CA PRO A 118 0.34 -16.83 15.95
C PRO A 118 0.89 -16.04 14.75
N LEU A 119 2.10 -15.49 14.84
CA LEU A 119 2.74 -14.72 13.78
C LEU A 119 3.82 -15.49 13.02
N ARG A 120 4.18 -16.70 13.44
CA ARG A 120 5.26 -17.48 12.80
C ARG A 120 4.92 -17.80 11.35
N GLU A 121 3.72 -18.27 11.07
CA GLU A 121 3.30 -18.55 9.69
C GLU A 121 3.33 -17.28 8.82
N VAL A 122 2.92 -16.13 9.38
CA VAL A 122 2.97 -14.85 8.68
C VAL A 122 4.40 -14.47 8.33
N TYR A 123 5.33 -14.63 9.28
CA TYR A 123 6.75 -14.41 9.08
C TYR A 123 7.31 -15.33 7.98
N ASP A 124 7.14 -16.65 8.15
CA ASP A 124 7.72 -17.66 7.25
C ASP A 124 7.27 -17.44 5.80
N ARG A 125 5.99 -17.17 5.59
CA ARG A 125 5.44 -16.93 4.26
C ARG A 125 5.93 -15.63 3.63
N ASN A 126 6.00 -14.55 4.39
CA ASN A 126 6.51 -13.27 3.88
C ASN A 126 7.99 -13.37 3.53
N VAL A 127 8.80 -13.95 4.40
CA VAL A 127 10.24 -14.12 4.18
C VAL A 127 10.50 -15.04 2.98
N ASP A 128 9.79 -16.16 2.88
CA ASP A 128 9.91 -17.05 1.72
C ASP A 128 9.52 -16.34 0.43
N ALA A 129 8.38 -15.65 0.38
CA ALA A 129 7.97 -14.88 -0.79
C ALA A 129 9.03 -13.85 -1.21
N ARG A 130 9.61 -13.13 -0.24
CA ARG A 130 10.68 -12.16 -0.50
C ARG A 130 11.92 -12.82 -1.09
N ARG A 131 12.36 -13.95 -0.52
CA ARG A 131 13.50 -14.72 -1.02
C ARG A 131 13.31 -15.21 -2.44
N GLN A 132 12.08 -15.66 -2.77
CA GLN A 132 11.76 -16.06 -4.13
C GLN A 132 11.83 -14.89 -5.12
N LEU A 133 11.27 -13.73 -4.77
CA LEU A 133 11.33 -12.53 -5.61
C LEU A 133 12.77 -11.99 -5.76
N GLU A 134 13.58 -12.03 -4.69
CA GLU A 134 15.01 -11.69 -4.78
C GLU A 134 15.76 -12.65 -5.72
N ALA A 135 15.48 -13.95 -5.65
CA ALA A 135 16.10 -14.95 -6.53
C ALA A 135 15.75 -14.77 -8.01
N MET A 136 14.60 -14.15 -8.33
CA MET A 136 14.25 -13.76 -9.71
C MET A 136 15.08 -12.58 -10.20
N SER A 137 15.45 -11.67 -9.31
CA SER A 137 16.20 -10.45 -9.63
C SER A 137 17.71 -10.72 -9.64
N ARG A 138 18.19 -11.57 -10.57
CA ARG A 138 19.59 -11.95 -10.64
C ARG A 138 20.48 -10.80 -11.14
N GLY A 139 21.71 -10.75 -10.62
CA GLY A 139 22.73 -9.80 -11.03
C GLY A 139 22.76 -8.51 -10.19
N PRO A 140 23.64 -7.56 -10.54
CA PRO A 140 23.72 -6.27 -9.85
C PRO A 140 22.46 -5.45 -10.07
N GLY A 141 22.16 -4.54 -9.14
CA GLY A 141 21.11 -3.56 -9.31
C GLY A 141 21.33 -2.70 -10.55
N LYS A 142 20.26 -2.11 -11.07
CA LYS A 142 20.33 -1.27 -12.27
C LYS A 142 20.95 0.10 -11.92
N PRO A 143 21.77 0.69 -12.82
CA PRO A 143 22.32 2.04 -12.61
C PRO A 143 21.29 3.15 -12.86
N THR A 144 20.13 2.80 -13.42
CA THR A 144 19.04 3.74 -13.70
C THR A 144 17.74 3.28 -13.07
N LEU A 145 16.92 4.22 -12.64
CA LEU A 145 15.52 4.02 -12.28
C LEU A 145 14.65 3.90 -13.54
N PRO A 146 13.53 3.17 -13.47
CA PRO A 146 12.70 2.90 -14.63
C PRO A 146 11.87 4.11 -15.05
N ALA A 147 11.51 4.16 -16.33
CA ALA A 147 10.54 5.09 -16.89
C ALA A 147 9.11 4.66 -16.46
N TRP A 148 8.77 4.93 -15.21
CA TRP A 148 7.48 4.59 -14.61
C TRP A 148 6.78 5.82 -14.06
N HIS A 149 5.46 5.70 -13.92
CA HIS A 149 4.68 6.57 -13.07
C HIS A 149 4.15 5.73 -11.89
N VAL A 150 4.37 6.20 -10.67
CA VAL A 150 3.83 5.57 -9.46
C VAL A 150 2.61 6.36 -9.00
N ASN A 151 1.44 5.77 -9.17
CA ASN A 151 0.15 6.35 -8.81
C ASN A 151 -0.33 5.82 -7.45
N PRO A 152 -1.32 6.47 -6.81
CA PRO A 152 -2.07 5.83 -5.74
C PRO A 152 -2.63 4.48 -6.23
N PRO A 153 -2.69 3.44 -5.38
CA PRO A 153 -3.30 2.18 -5.78
C PRO A 153 -4.80 2.35 -5.96
N THR A 154 -5.41 1.48 -6.76
CA THR A 154 -6.87 1.35 -6.79
C THR A 154 -7.40 1.07 -5.38
N ALA A 155 -8.54 1.67 -5.01
CA ALA A 155 -9.10 1.52 -3.67
C ALA A 155 -9.35 0.04 -3.31
N LEU A 156 -9.10 -0.34 -2.04
CA LEU A 156 -9.26 -1.73 -1.58
C LEU A 156 -10.64 -2.32 -1.89
N ALA A 157 -11.71 -1.56 -1.65
CA ALA A 157 -13.08 -2.00 -1.91
C ALA A 157 -13.31 -2.27 -3.40
N GLU A 158 -12.78 -1.42 -4.27
CA GLU A 158 -12.86 -1.56 -5.72
C GLU A 158 -12.06 -2.79 -6.20
N LEU A 159 -10.83 -2.97 -5.71
CA LEU A 159 -10.03 -4.16 -5.99
C LEU A 159 -10.75 -5.43 -5.56
N ARG A 160 -11.32 -5.45 -4.35
CA ARG A 160 -12.10 -6.60 -3.86
C ARG A 160 -13.30 -6.91 -4.76
N ALA A 161 -13.99 -5.89 -5.25
CA ALA A 161 -15.10 -6.07 -6.18
C ALA A 161 -14.62 -6.69 -7.52
N HIS A 162 -13.51 -6.21 -8.07
CA HIS A 162 -12.92 -6.74 -9.31
C HIS A 162 -12.45 -8.18 -9.17
N TYR A 163 -11.73 -8.49 -8.07
CA TYR A 163 -11.29 -9.86 -7.79
C TYR A 163 -12.48 -10.82 -7.58
N GLY A 164 -13.50 -10.39 -6.82
CA GLY A 164 -14.70 -11.19 -6.61
C GLY A 164 -15.51 -11.42 -7.90
N GLU A 165 -15.58 -10.44 -8.79
CA GLU A 165 -16.19 -10.62 -10.13
C GLU A 165 -15.39 -11.63 -10.97
N ALA A 166 -14.06 -11.51 -10.98
CA ALA A 166 -13.21 -12.42 -11.73
C ALA A 166 -13.27 -13.85 -11.17
N GLU A 167 -13.30 -14.02 -9.84
CA GLU A 167 -13.47 -15.31 -9.19
C GLU A 167 -14.78 -15.99 -9.59
N ARG A 168 -15.90 -15.27 -9.54
CA ARG A 168 -17.21 -15.81 -9.98
C ARG A 168 -17.22 -16.25 -11.43
N ASN A 169 -16.50 -15.51 -12.29
CA ASN A 169 -16.49 -15.76 -13.74
C ASN A 169 -15.50 -16.86 -14.16
N SER A 170 -14.46 -17.11 -13.37
CA SER A 170 -13.36 -17.98 -13.75
C SER A 170 -13.09 -19.15 -12.83
N GLY A 171 -13.63 -19.12 -11.60
CA GLY A 171 -13.29 -20.08 -10.54
C GLY A 171 -11.87 -19.89 -9.96
N VAL A 172 -11.15 -18.86 -10.35
CA VAL A 172 -9.82 -18.52 -9.77
C VAL A 172 -10.02 -17.71 -8.50
N GLY A 173 -9.52 -18.22 -7.36
CA GLY A 173 -9.70 -17.57 -6.08
C GLY A 173 -9.21 -16.12 -6.07
N TRP A 174 -10.01 -15.23 -5.49
CA TRP A 174 -9.73 -13.78 -5.43
C TRP A 174 -8.36 -13.45 -4.83
N ASN A 175 -7.92 -14.23 -3.85
CA ASN A 175 -6.63 -14.11 -3.18
C ASN A 175 -5.45 -14.33 -4.13
N TYR A 176 -5.58 -15.22 -5.12
CA TYR A 176 -4.57 -15.42 -6.16
C TYR A 176 -4.52 -14.24 -7.14
N LEU A 177 -5.67 -13.72 -7.54
CA LEU A 177 -5.75 -12.54 -8.40
C LEU A 177 -5.15 -11.32 -7.70
N ALA A 178 -5.42 -11.16 -6.39
CA ALA A 178 -4.83 -10.11 -5.57
C ALA A 178 -3.31 -10.28 -5.42
N ALA A 179 -2.82 -11.50 -5.16
CA ALA A 179 -1.39 -11.78 -5.03
C ALA A 179 -0.62 -11.52 -6.35
N ILE A 180 -1.19 -11.89 -7.49
CA ILE A 180 -0.62 -11.57 -8.81
C ILE A 180 -0.57 -10.06 -9.01
N ASN A 181 -1.68 -9.35 -8.80
CA ASN A 181 -1.72 -7.89 -8.97
C ASN A 181 -0.74 -7.17 -8.04
N PHE A 182 -0.57 -7.68 -6.82
CA PHE A 182 0.43 -7.18 -5.88
C PHE A 182 1.86 -7.37 -6.41
N VAL A 183 2.21 -8.58 -6.84
CA VAL A 183 3.56 -8.92 -7.33
C VAL A 183 3.89 -8.16 -8.61
N GLU A 184 2.94 -8.01 -9.53
CA GLU A 184 3.15 -7.37 -10.82
C GLU A 184 3.32 -5.85 -10.71
N THR A 185 2.42 -5.18 -9.98
CA THR A 185 2.37 -3.71 -10.00
C THR A 185 2.05 -3.05 -8.67
N ALA A 186 2.15 -3.76 -7.55
CA ALA A 186 1.73 -3.27 -6.23
C ALA A 186 0.30 -2.71 -6.28
N PHE A 187 -0.65 -3.52 -6.75
CA PHE A 187 -2.07 -3.18 -6.90
C PHE A 187 -2.34 -2.04 -7.90
N GLY A 188 -1.61 -2.03 -9.02
CA GLY A 188 -1.78 -1.03 -10.08
C GLY A 188 -1.06 0.31 -9.81
N ARG A 189 -0.26 0.42 -8.74
CA ARG A 189 0.55 1.63 -8.49
C ARG A 189 1.52 1.90 -9.61
N ILE A 190 2.20 0.86 -10.11
CA ILE A 190 3.20 0.98 -11.17
C ILE A 190 2.49 1.07 -12.52
N ARG A 191 2.59 2.23 -13.15
CA ARG A 191 2.19 2.44 -14.54
C ARG A 191 3.44 2.56 -15.39
N GLY A 192 3.73 1.51 -16.13
CA GLY A 192 4.89 1.42 -17.01
C GLY A 192 4.83 0.14 -17.83
N VAL A 193 5.67 0.10 -18.86
CA VAL A 193 5.84 -1.08 -19.72
C VAL A 193 7.07 -1.83 -19.24
N SER A 194 6.97 -3.15 -19.08
CA SER A 194 8.12 -3.98 -18.71
C SER A 194 9.13 -4.08 -19.86
N THR A 195 10.33 -4.54 -19.56
CA THR A 195 11.35 -4.81 -20.61
C THR A 195 10.91 -5.85 -21.65
N ALA A 196 9.93 -6.71 -21.30
CA ALA A 196 9.32 -7.68 -22.21
C ALA A 196 8.09 -7.12 -22.94
N GLY A 197 7.71 -5.85 -22.73
CA GLY A 197 6.55 -5.23 -23.35
C GLY A 197 5.22 -5.48 -22.61
N ALA A 198 5.25 -6.04 -21.38
CA ALA A 198 4.05 -6.25 -20.60
C ALA A 198 3.48 -4.93 -20.07
N GLN A 199 2.14 -4.82 -20.00
CA GLN A 199 1.40 -3.60 -19.75
C GLN A 199 0.26 -3.82 -18.75
N GLY A 200 -0.19 -2.73 -18.17
CA GLY A 200 -1.36 -2.68 -17.29
C GLY A 200 -1.11 -3.26 -15.90
N PRO A 201 -2.13 -3.18 -15.01
CA PRO A 201 -1.98 -3.56 -13.61
C PRO A 201 -1.69 -5.06 -13.39
N MET A 202 -2.00 -5.91 -14.36
CA MET A 202 -1.73 -7.35 -14.34
C MET A 202 -0.57 -7.76 -15.26
N GLN A 203 0.17 -6.79 -15.84
CA GLN A 203 1.35 -6.98 -16.68
C GLN A 203 1.16 -8.01 -17.83
N PHE A 204 0.10 -7.85 -18.60
CA PHE A 204 -0.12 -8.65 -19.79
C PHE A 204 0.71 -8.17 -20.98
N LEU A 205 1.22 -9.11 -21.77
CA LEU A 205 1.62 -8.80 -23.12
C LEU A 205 0.37 -8.44 -23.96
N PRO A 206 0.42 -7.42 -24.84
CA PRO A 206 -0.75 -7.03 -25.64
C PRO A 206 -1.36 -8.18 -26.44
N SER A 207 -0.54 -9.07 -26.98
CA SER A 207 -1.01 -10.27 -27.70
C SER A 207 -1.77 -11.24 -26.80
N THR A 208 -1.30 -11.44 -25.56
CA THR A 208 -1.98 -12.29 -24.58
C THR A 208 -3.29 -11.63 -24.11
N PHE A 209 -3.26 -10.31 -23.88
CA PHE A 209 -4.50 -9.60 -23.54
C PHE A 209 -5.53 -9.67 -24.66
N ALA A 210 -5.13 -9.59 -25.90
CA ALA A 210 -6.05 -9.74 -27.04
C ALA A 210 -6.78 -11.10 -27.06
N MET A 211 -6.17 -12.16 -26.53
CA MET A 211 -6.79 -13.50 -26.44
C MET A 211 -7.74 -13.64 -25.24
N TYR A 212 -7.38 -13.10 -24.09
CA TYR A 212 -8.09 -13.32 -22.81
C TYR A 212 -8.77 -12.07 -22.28
N GLY A 213 -8.34 -10.89 -22.70
CA GLY A 213 -8.88 -9.60 -22.29
C GLY A 213 -10.13 -9.19 -23.07
N ARG A 214 -10.83 -8.21 -22.50
CA ARG A 214 -11.88 -7.43 -23.16
C ARG A 214 -11.80 -6.03 -22.58
N GLY A 215 -11.93 -5.01 -23.40
CA GLY A 215 -11.82 -3.62 -22.98
C GLY A 215 -10.36 -3.11 -22.97
N ASP A 216 -9.95 -2.45 -21.90
CA ASP A 216 -8.66 -1.77 -21.80
C ASP A 216 -7.66 -2.55 -20.93
N ILE A 217 -6.48 -2.84 -21.46
CA ILE A 217 -5.37 -3.49 -20.74
C ILE A 217 -4.91 -2.69 -19.51
N TRP A 218 -5.15 -1.38 -19.51
CA TRP A 218 -4.82 -0.47 -18.41
C TRP A 218 -5.95 -0.31 -17.38
N SER A 219 -7.16 -0.80 -17.67
CA SER A 219 -8.26 -0.84 -16.73
C SER A 219 -8.00 -1.91 -15.65
N PRO A 220 -8.02 -1.57 -14.34
CA PRO A 220 -7.85 -2.55 -13.28
C PRO A 220 -8.85 -3.70 -13.37
N ARG A 221 -10.13 -3.38 -13.62
CA ARG A 221 -11.19 -4.39 -13.76
C ARG A 221 -10.95 -5.32 -14.94
N ASP A 222 -10.70 -4.76 -16.12
CA ASP A 222 -10.60 -5.56 -17.35
C ASP A 222 -9.36 -6.47 -17.32
N ALA A 223 -8.24 -5.96 -16.78
CA ALA A 223 -7.01 -6.72 -16.62
C ALA A 223 -7.16 -7.86 -15.58
N VAL A 224 -7.85 -7.63 -14.46
CA VAL A 224 -8.13 -8.66 -13.45
C VAL A 224 -9.04 -9.75 -14.02
N LEU A 225 -10.08 -9.38 -14.75
CA LEU A 225 -10.96 -10.32 -15.44
C LEU A 225 -10.20 -11.14 -16.49
N ALA A 226 -9.28 -10.52 -17.23
CA ALA A 226 -8.40 -11.22 -18.17
C ALA A 226 -7.51 -12.23 -17.47
N ALA A 227 -6.93 -11.89 -16.30
CA ALA A 227 -6.11 -12.82 -15.52
C ALA A 227 -6.90 -14.03 -15.04
N GLY A 228 -8.13 -13.83 -14.56
CA GLY A 228 -9.02 -14.93 -14.22
C GLY A 228 -9.26 -15.88 -15.39
N ARG A 229 -9.60 -15.33 -16.58
CA ARG A 229 -9.83 -16.13 -17.80
C ARG A 229 -8.56 -16.86 -18.24
N PHE A 230 -7.41 -16.19 -18.23
CA PHE A 230 -6.12 -16.78 -18.56
C PHE A 230 -5.81 -17.99 -17.68
N LEU A 231 -5.86 -17.83 -16.36
CA LEU A 231 -5.56 -18.89 -15.39
C LEU A 231 -6.54 -20.07 -15.50
N ALA A 232 -7.84 -19.80 -15.65
CA ALA A 232 -8.85 -20.83 -15.85
C ALA A 232 -8.59 -21.63 -17.13
N ALA A 233 -8.32 -20.96 -18.25
CA ALA A 233 -7.99 -21.60 -19.53
C ALA A 233 -6.72 -22.48 -19.46
N HIS A 234 -5.78 -22.12 -18.57
CA HIS A 234 -4.56 -22.90 -18.33
C HIS A 234 -4.72 -23.93 -17.21
N GLY A 235 -5.96 -24.22 -16.79
CA GLY A 235 -6.28 -25.34 -15.90
C GLY A 235 -5.99 -25.09 -14.43
N PHE A 236 -6.11 -23.85 -13.94
CA PHE A 236 -5.88 -23.46 -12.55
C PHE A 236 -6.58 -24.39 -11.54
N ALA A 237 -7.82 -24.77 -11.80
CA ALA A 237 -8.59 -25.67 -10.91
C ALA A 237 -7.98 -27.08 -10.81
N ARG A 238 -7.25 -27.53 -11.83
CA ARG A 238 -6.63 -28.86 -11.87
C ARG A 238 -5.19 -28.85 -11.38
N ASN A 239 -4.43 -27.86 -11.80
CA ASN A 239 -3.03 -27.68 -11.43
C ASN A 239 -2.71 -26.19 -11.38
N ARG A 240 -2.89 -25.62 -10.20
CA ARG A 240 -2.65 -24.21 -9.90
C ARG A 240 -1.25 -23.77 -10.26
N ASP A 241 -0.26 -24.53 -9.83
CA ASP A 241 1.14 -24.17 -9.99
C ASP A 241 1.56 -24.17 -11.45
N ALA A 242 1.05 -25.10 -12.24
CA ALA A 242 1.27 -25.11 -13.69
C ALA A 242 0.61 -23.89 -14.36
N ALA A 243 -0.60 -23.48 -13.94
CA ALA A 243 -1.26 -22.29 -14.47
C ALA A 243 -0.50 -21.01 -14.10
N LEU A 244 -0.02 -20.88 -12.88
CA LEU A 244 0.83 -19.76 -12.43
C LEU A 244 2.17 -19.74 -13.17
N PHE A 245 2.77 -20.91 -13.43
CA PHE A 245 4.00 -21.00 -14.22
C PHE A 245 3.77 -20.51 -15.67
N ARG A 246 2.59 -20.76 -16.24
CA ARG A 246 2.24 -20.19 -17.57
C ARG A 246 2.11 -18.68 -17.56
N TYR A 247 1.81 -18.09 -16.38
CA TYR A 247 1.70 -16.64 -16.24
C TYR A 247 3.06 -15.93 -16.33
N ASN A 248 4.09 -16.47 -15.65
CA ASN A 248 5.41 -15.80 -15.57
C ASN A 248 6.62 -16.70 -15.91
N ASN A 249 6.45 -17.95 -16.26
CA ASN A 249 7.52 -18.91 -16.61
C ASN A 249 8.66 -19.00 -15.55
N SER A 250 8.33 -18.88 -14.26
CA SER A 250 9.27 -18.95 -13.13
C SER A 250 8.67 -19.69 -11.96
N TRP A 251 9.37 -20.71 -11.43
CA TRP A 251 8.96 -21.40 -10.22
C TRP A 251 9.11 -20.55 -8.95
N GLN A 252 10.05 -19.61 -8.96
CA GLN A 252 10.17 -18.62 -7.89
C GLN A 252 8.93 -17.72 -7.84
N TYR A 253 8.44 -17.28 -9.00
CA TYR A 253 7.19 -16.53 -9.10
C TYR A 253 6.00 -17.34 -8.56
N VAL A 254 5.87 -18.59 -9.00
CA VAL A 254 4.80 -19.50 -8.52
C VAL A 254 4.82 -19.58 -6.99
N ARG A 255 6.01 -19.80 -6.41
CA ARG A 255 6.15 -19.90 -4.96
C ARG A 255 5.83 -18.60 -4.26
N ALA A 256 6.32 -17.45 -4.74
CA ALA A 256 6.02 -16.14 -4.15
C ALA A 256 4.52 -15.83 -4.18
N VAL A 257 3.85 -16.04 -5.32
CA VAL A 257 2.40 -15.84 -5.46
C VAL A 257 1.62 -16.76 -4.52
N ASN A 258 2.00 -18.03 -4.39
CA ASN A 258 1.37 -18.97 -3.46
C ASN A 258 1.46 -18.49 -2.00
N GLN A 259 2.63 -17.98 -1.57
CA GLN A 259 2.80 -17.47 -0.22
C GLN A 259 1.94 -16.23 0.04
N TYR A 260 1.96 -15.24 -0.85
CA TYR A 260 1.12 -14.06 -0.70
C TYR A 260 -0.38 -14.38 -0.79
N ALA A 261 -0.78 -15.27 -1.69
CA ALA A 261 -2.18 -15.69 -1.81
C ALA A 261 -2.67 -16.39 -0.52
N ALA A 262 -1.82 -17.21 0.11
CA ALA A 262 -2.15 -17.85 1.38
C ALA A 262 -2.30 -16.83 2.52
N LEU A 263 -1.39 -15.84 2.60
CA LEU A 263 -1.46 -14.75 3.58
C LEU A 263 -2.73 -13.91 3.41
N ILE A 264 -3.05 -13.52 2.17
CA ILE A 264 -4.24 -12.72 1.85
C ILE A 264 -5.53 -13.49 2.20
N ALA A 265 -5.55 -14.81 2.00
CA ALA A 265 -6.72 -15.63 2.32
C ALA A 265 -6.91 -15.81 3.83
N ALA A 266 -5.81 -16.03 4.58
CA ALA A 266 -5.87 -16.35 6.00
C ALA A 266 -5.94 -15.12 6.92
N HIS A 267 -5.42 -13.98 6.47
CA HIS A 267 -5.22 -12.79 7.28
C HIS A 267 -5.71 -11.53 6.55
N PRO A 268 -6.92 -11.01 6.81
CA PRO A 268 -7.43 -9.79 6.17
C PRO A 268 -6.47 -8.59 6.30
N ALA A 269 -5.83 -8.43 7.48
CA ALA A 269 -4.83 -7.39 7.72
C ALA A 269 -3.60 -7.49 6.79
N ALA A 270 -3.28 -8.67 6.24
CA ALA A 270 -2.19 -8.82 5.29
C ALA A 270 -2.50 -8.12 3.95
N PHE A 271 -3.72 -8.27 3.44
CA PHE A 271 -4.13 -7.59 2.21
C PHE A 271 -4.09 -6.06 2.37
N GLU A 272 -4.61 -5.56 3.48
CA GLU A 272 -4.60 -4.13 3.81
C GLU A 272 -3.17 -3.61 4.03
N GLY A 273 -2.32 -4.38 4.70
CA GLY A 273 -0.91 -4.07 4.91
C GLY A 273 -0.14 -3.99 3.58
N PHE A 274 -0.26 -5.00 2.73
CA PHE A 274 0.39 -5.02 1.41
C PHE A 274 -0.09 -3.88 0.50
N HIS A 275 -1.37 -3.50 0.62
CA HIS A 275 -1.90 -2.35 -0.12
C HIS A 275 -1.28 -1.02 0.32
N ARG A 276 -0.72 -0.92 1.51
CA ARG A 276 0.00 0.26 2.02
C ARG A 276 1.50 0.24 1.74
N TRP A 277 2.05 -0.89 1.23
CA TRP A 277 3.46 -1.00 0.92
C TRP A 277 3.89 -0.07 -0.20
N ASP A 278 5.11 0.48 -0.08
CA ASP A 278 5.70 1.34 -1.09
C ASP A 278 6.19 0.54 -2.32
N VAL A 279 6.47 1.26 -3.40
CA VAL A 279 7.17 0.69 -4.55
C VAL A 279 8.68 0.79 -4.29
N TYR A 280 9.33 -0.35 -4.15
CA TYR A 280 10.78 -0.43 -4.06
C TYR A 280 11.39 -0.88 -5.38
N TYR A 281 12.46 -0.22 -5.77
CA TYR A 281 13.26 -0.58 -6.93
C TYR A 281 14.68 -0.98 -6.53
N ARG A 282 15.16 -2.13 -7.02
CA ARG A 282 16.53 -2.60 -6.78
C ARG A 282 17.48 -1.91 -7.74
N SER A 283 18.28 -1.01 -7.22
CA SER A 283 19.26 -0.23 -7.96
C SER A 283 20.70 -0.59 -7.62
N ALA A 284 21.66 -0.02 -8.35
CA ALA A 284 23.09 -0.13 -8.05
C ALA A 284 23.48 0.49 -6.70
N ALA A 285 22.69 1.46 -6.21
CA ALA A 285 22.84 2.05 -4.87
C ALA A 285 22.06 1.29 -3.78
N GLY A 286 21.53 0.09 -4.07
CA GLY A 286 20.66 -0.66 -3.17
C GLY A 286 19.19 -0.47 -3.49
N ASP A 287 18.34 -0.72 -2.50
CA ASP A 287 16.90 -0.50 -2.61
C ASP A 287 16.59 1.00 -2.61
N VAL A 288 15.76 1.45 -3.53
CA VAL A 288 15.28 2.83 -3.64
C VAL A 288 13.76 2.84 -3.59
N VAL A 289 13.18 3.70 -2.76
CA VAL A 289 11.74 3.93 -2.70
C VAL A 289 11.33 4.87 -3.83
N LEU A 290 10.36 4.44 -4.62
CA LEU A 290 9.68 5.26 -5.62
C LEU A 290 8.29 5.63 -5.08
N PRO A 291 8.10 6.82 -4.48
CA PRO A 291 6.86 7.19 -3.82
C PRO A 291 5.74 7.45 -4.82
N VAL A 292 4.50 7.47 -4.33
CA VAL A 292 3.38 8.00 -5.10
C VAL A 292 3.72 9.42 -5.58
N GLY A 293 3.54 9.66 -6.88
CA GLY A 293 3.97 10.90 -7.54
C GLY A 293 5.31 10.80 -8.27
N TYR A 294 6.08 9.69 -8.10
CA TYR A 294 7.22 9.43 -8.97
C TYR A 294 6.76 9.39 -10.43
N ARG A 295 7.45 10.17 -11.28
CA ARG A 295 7.18 10.22 -12.73
C ARG A 295 8.49 10.32 -13.49
N ALA A 296 8.69 9.39 -14.39
CA ALA A 296 9.81 9.39 -15.32
C ALA A 296 9.34 8.87 -16.69
N ASP A 297 9.54 9.66 -17.71
CA ASP A 297 9.22 9.28 -19.12
C ASP A 297 10.43 8.62 -19.81
N HIS A 298 11.60 8.69 -19.18
CA HIS A 298 12.84 8.02 -19.56
C HIS A 298 13.59 7.55 -18.32
N PRO A 299 14.51 6.56 -18.43
CA PRO A 299 15.31 6.13 -17.28
C PRO A 299 16.13 7.27 -16.68
N ILE A 300 16.13 7.38 -15.36
CA ILE A 300 16.85 8.40 -14.59
C ILE A 300 18.06 7.74 -13.92
N ALA A 301 19.24 8.40 -13.91
CA ALA A 301 20.39 7.92 -13.17
C ALA A 301 20.07 7.81 -11.67
N VAL A 302 20.41 6.67 -11.05
CA VAL A 302 20.12 6.44 -9.64
C VAL A 302 20.81 7.46 -8.75
N GLU A 303 22.04 7.81 -9.06
CA GLU A 303 22.84 8.80 -8.32
C GLU A 303 22.18 10.17 -8.30
N GLU A 304 21.64 10.63 -9.42
CA GLU A 304 20.89 11.89 -9.52
C GLU A 304 19.64 11.88 -8.63
N TYR A 305 18.90 10.74 -8.67
CA TYR A 305 17.69 10.61 -7.88
C TYR A 305 17.98 10.60 -6.38
N VAL A 306 18.94 9.77 -5.90
CA VAL A 306 19.23 9.65 -4.46
C VAL A 306 19.91 10.92 -3.90
N ALA A 307 20.63 11.67 -4.72
CA ALA A 307 21.16 12.99 -4.31
C ALA A 307 20.03 13.98 -4.02
N ARG A 308 18.93 13.92 -4.77
CA ARG A 308 17.75 14.78 -4.58
C ARG A 308 16.77 14.25 -3.53
N TYR A 309 16.67 12.95 -3.40
CA TYR A 309 15.75 12.22 -2.53
C TYR A 309 16.53 11.20 -1.70
N PRO A 310 17.17 11.61 -0.59
CA PRO A 310 17.92 10.69 0.29
C PRO A 310 17.03 9.58 0.84
N GLN A 311 17.53 8.35 0.78
CA GLN A 311 16.79 7.14 1.13
C GLN A 311 16.87 6.79 2.60
#